data_a73a014d627a8b9b5a172e8d2442b9ea
#
_entry.id   a73a014d627a8b9b5a172e8d2442b9ea
#
_cell.length_a   1.000
_cell.length_b   1.000
_cell.length_c   1.000
_cell.angle_alpha   90.00
_cell.angle_beta   90.00
_cell.angle_gamma   90.00
#
_symmetry.space_group_name_H-M   'P 1'
#
loop_
_entity.id
_entity.type
_entity.pdbx_description
1 polymer ?
#
loop_
_entity_poly.entity_id
_entity_poly.type
_entity_poly.pdbx_seq_one_letter_code
_entity_poly.pdbx_strand_id
1 'polypeptide(L)'
;MMKLGKILFGVSALFLANGMMAQSKLDAKQGLDVNKQLQYCHTQVGRALEELKQKDGSYDYTMEPRNILKGDKQKGWNCRKATPEEWCDGFWPGILWMDYQNTRDEAVRKAAEGYTESLKDIAYRPCYDHDIGFLMFCSYGKGYEVNHSQDYKRPR
;
A
#
# COMPACT_ATOMS: atom_id res chain seq x y z
N MET A 1 15.88 -12.31 -42.49
CA MET A 1 14.97 -11.88 -41.40
C MET A 1 15.78 -11.71 -40.11
N MET A 2 16.19 -10.49 -39.81
CA MET A 2 17.08 -10.17 -38.67
C MET A 2 16.23 -9.72 -37.46
N LYS A 3 16.45 -10.38 -36.39
CA LYS A 3 16.32 -10.18 -34.96
C LYS A 3 15.98 -8.76 -34.47
N LEU A 4 14.69 -8.36 -34.61
CA LEU A 4 14.17 -7.11 -34.02
C LEU A 4 13.87 -7.23 -32.51
N GLY A 5 13.73 -8.45 -31.99
CA GLY A 5 13.36 -8.70 -30.60
C GLY A 5 14.44 -8.42 -29.55
N LYS A 6 15.70 -8.41 -29.90
CA LYS A 6 16.79 -8.18 -28.94
C LYS A 6 17.07 -6.69 -28.65
N ILE A 7 16.66 -5.79 -29.56
CA ILE A 7 16.92 -4.36 -29.43
C ILE A 7 15.88 -3.72 -28.46
N LEU A 8 14.64 -4.20 -28.48
CA LEU A 8 13.59 -3.65 -27.57
C LEU A 8 13.87 -3.94 -26.09
N PHE A 9 14.41 -5.12 -25.77
CA PHE A 9 14.75 -5.48 -24.39
C PHE A 9 15.94 -4.66 -23.83
N GLY A 10 16.90 -4.32 -24.69
CA GLY A 10 18.05 -3.51 -24.29
C GLY A 10 17.70 -2.06 -23.97
N VAL A 11 16.78 -1.46 -24.70
CA VAL A 11 16.37 -0.07 -24.53
C VAL A 11 15.55 0.10 -23.23
N SER A 12 14.62 -0.83 -22.94
CA SER A 12 13.83 -0.78 -21.69
C SER A 12 14.69 -0.96 -20.44
N ALA A 13 15.68 -1.86 -20.49
CA ALA A 13 16.60 -2.07 -19.37
C ALA A 13 17.50 -0.84 -19.14
N LEU A 14 17.91 -0.14 -20.21
CA LEU A 14 18.72 1.07 -20.10
C LEU A 14 17.96 2.24 -19.51
N PHE A 15 16.66 2.40 -19.84
CA PHE A 15 15.81 3.45 -19.26
C PHE A 15 15.54 3.22 -17.77
N LEU A 16 15.32 1.96 -17.35
CA LEU A 16 15.14 1.61 -15.94
C LEU A 16 16.43 1.83 -15.15
N ALA A 17 17.58 1.42 -15.68
CA ALA A 17 18.87 1.63 -15.03
C ALA A 17 19.24 3.12 -14.90
N ASN A 18 18.96 3.92 -15.92
CA ASN A 18 19.19 5.37 -15.88
C ASN A 18 18.24 6.08 -14.89
N GLY A 19 16.98 5.65 -14.81
CA GLY A 19 16.03 6.17 -13.82
C GLY A 19 16.46 5.88 -12.38
N MET A 20 16.90 4.66 -12.10
CA MET A 20 17.41 4.29 -10.77
C MET A 20 18.70 5.01 -10.41
N MET A 21 19.62 5.21 -11.37
CA MET A 21 20.86 5.98 -11.16
C MET A 21 20.58 7.48 -10.94
N ALA A 22 19.59 8.05 -11.63
CA ALA A 22 19.21 9.44 -11.45
C ALA A 22 18.59 9.65 -10.06
N GLN A 23 17.73 8.73 -9.60
CA GLN A 23 17.14 8.77 -8.27
C GLN A 23 18.21 8.64 -7.19
N SER A 24 19.14 7.68 -7.30
CA SER A 24 20.21 7.51 -6.32
C SER A 24 21.13 8.73 -6.21
N LYS A 25 21.38 9.45 -7.33
CA LYS A 25 22.15 10.70 -7.32
C LYS A 25 21.40 11.86 -6.67
N LEU A 26 20.08 11.94 -6.85
CA LEU A 26 19.22 12.93 -6.18
C LEU A 26 19.21 12.68 -4.67
N ASP A 27 19.04 11.44 -4.25
CA ASP A 27 19.01 11.02 -2.84
C ASP A 27 20.33 11.33 -2.15
N ALA A 28 21.45 11.04 -2.81
CA ALA A 28 22.78 11.35 -2.29
C ALA A 28 23.03 12.86 -2.15
N LYS A 29 22.51 13.68 -3.08
CA LYS A 29 22.63 15.13 -3.04
C LYS A 29 21.80 15.76 -1.93
N GLN A 30 20.69 15.14 -1.54
CA GLN A 30 19.81 15.61 -0.46
C GLN A 30 20.12 14.98 0.89
N GLY A 31 21.09 14.05 0.96
CA GLY A 31 21.41 13.31 2.18
C GLY A 31 20.29 12.36 2.63
N LEU A 32 19.30 12.08 1.77
CA LEU A 32 18.19 11.17 2.04
C LEU A 32 18.55 9.74 1.63
N ASP A 33 18.57 8.83 2.60
CA ASP A 33 18.66 7.40 2.37
C ASP A 33 17.27 6.80 2.23
N VAL A 34 16.79 6.66 1.00
CA VAL A 34 15.45 6.14 0.68
C VAL A 34 15.26 4.73 1.23
N ASN A 35 16.25 3.85 1.11
CA ASN A 35 16.13 2.48 1.61
C ASN A 35 15.94 2.47 3.13
N LYS A 36 16.68 3.32 3.85
CA LYS A 36 16.51 3.47 5.30
C LYS A 36 15.12 3.98 5.66
N GLN A 37 14.57 4.90 4.90
CA GLN A 37 13.21 5.40 5.12
C GLN A 37 12.16 4.32 4.85
N LEU A 38 12.29 3.57 3.77
CA LEU A 38 11.39 2.44 3.45
C LEU A 38 11.45 1.34 4.53
N GLN A 39 12.65 1.01 5.02
CA GLN A 39 12.82 0.09 6.13
C GLN A 39 12.13 0.59 7.41
N TYR A 40 12.23 1.88 7.70
CA TYR A 40 11.51 2.50 8.81
C TYR A 40 10.00 2.38 8.63
N CYS A 41 9.48 2.68 7.44
CA CYS A 41 8.05 2.53 7.13
C CYS A 41 7.58 1.09 7.33
N HIS A 42 8.30 0.11 6.80
CA HIS A 42 8.01 -1.31 7.01
C HIS A 42 7.95 -1.69 8.50
N THR A 43 8.91 -1.20 9.30
CA THR A 43 8.90 -1.41 10.76
C THR A 43 7.62 -0.83 11.40
N GLN A 44 7.16 0.34 10.96
CA GLN A 44 5.92 0.94 11.49
C GLN A 44 4.67 0.16 11.05
N VAL A 45 4.64 -0.31 9.80
CA VAL A 45 3.58 -1.21 9.31
C VAL A 45 3.49 -2.47 10.16
N GLY A 46 4.62 -3.13 10.42
CA GLY A 46 4.66 -4.32 11.29
C GLY A 46 4.13 -4.05 12.69
N ARG A 47 4.49 -2.92 13.30
CA ARG A 47 3.96 -2.51 14.62
C ARG A 47 2.45 -2.28 14.59
N ALA A 48 1.95 -1.60 13.57
CA ALA A 48 0.52 -1.36 13.44
C ALA A 48 -0.26 -2.68 13.24
N LEU A 49 0.27 -3.60 12.44
CA LEU A 49 -0.31 -4.94 12.26
C LEU A 49 -0.34 -5.74 13.57
N GLU A 50 0.71 -5.69 14.39
CA GLU A 50 0.69 -6.35 15.70
C GLU A 50 -0.36 -5.77 16.65
N GLU A 51 -0.58 -4.44 16.65
CA GLU A 51 -1.64 -3.80 17.44
C GLU A 51 -3.06 -4.19 16.97
N LEU A 52 -3.23 -4.48 15.68
CA LEU A 52 -4.50 -4.87 15.08
C LEU A 52 -4.79 -6.37 15.20
N LYS A 53 -3.77 -7.16 15.51
CA LYS A 53 -3.87 -8.62 15.59
C LYS A 53 -4.71 -9.05 16.77
N GLN A 54 -5.67 -9.91 16.53
CA GLN A 54 -6.49 -10.52 17.57
C GLN A 54 -5.71 -11.61 18.33
N LYS A 55 -6.24 -12.03 19.48
CA LYS A 55 -5.60 -13.05 20.33
C LYS A 55 -5.38 -14.40 19.62
N ASP A 56 -6.23 -14.72 18.64
CA ASP A 56 -6.13 -15.95 17.83
C ASP A 56 -5.21 -15.80 16.60
N GLY A 57 -4.60 -14.63 16.43
CA GLY A 57 -3.71 -14.30 15.32
C GLY A 57 -4.42 -13.80 14.05
N SER A 58 -5.75 -13.74 14.04
CA SER A 58 -6.54 -13.17 12.94
C SER A 58 -6.58 -11.64 12.96
N TYR A 59 -7.18 -11.04 11.93
CA TYR A 59 -7.46 -9.61 11.86
C TYR A 59 -8.95 -9.36 11.70
N ASP A 60 -9.46 -8.36 12.41
CA ASP A 60 -10.72 -7.72 12.05
C ASP A 60 -10.41 -6.64 11.02
N TYR A 61 -10.62 -6.93 9.75
CA TYR A 61 -10.34 -6.02 8.63
C TYR A 61 -11.24 -4.78 8.61
N THR A 62 -12.12 -4.60 9.57
CA THR A 62 -12.86 -3.35 9.78
C THR A 62 -12.17 -2.44 10.81
N MET A 63 -11.08 -2.90 11.44
CA MET A 63 -10.29 -2.11 12.38
C MET A 63 -9.03 -1.57 11.69
N GLU A 64 -8.74 -0.30 11.86
CA GLU A 64 -7.58 0.34 11.24
C GLU A 64 -6.77 1.18 12.22
N PRO A 65 -5.46 1.39 11.99
CA PRO A 65 -4.66 2.32 12.77
C PRO A 65 -4.98 3.75 12.33
N ARG A 66 -5.43 4.58 13.27
CA ARG A 66 -5.87 5.95 12.94
C ARG A 66 -4.77 6.99 13.18
N ASN A 67 -4.19 6.95 14.36
CA ASN A 67 -3.13 7.87 14.76
C ASN A 67 -2.32 7.27 15.91
N ILE A 68 -1.14 7.80 16.15
CA ILE A 68 -0.30 7.41 17.28
C ILE A 68 -0.89 7.91 18.60
N LEU A 69 -0.80 7.08 19.63
CA LEU A 69 -1.35 7.40 20.95
C LEU A 69 -0.65 8.62 21.55
N LYS A 70 -1.43 9.65 21.88
CA LYS A 70 -0.96 10.89 22.51
C LYS A 70 0.25 11.55 21.79
N GLY A 71 0.35 11.38 20.48
CA GLY A 71 1.46 11.90 19.70
C GLY A 71 2.80 11.19 19.94
N ASP A 72 2.81 10.06 20.65
CA ASP A 72 4.01 9.30 20.97
C ASP A 72 3.97 7.91 20.30
N LYS A 73 4.76 7.75 19.25
CA LYS A 73 4.85 6.51 18.49
C LYS A 73 5.33 5.28 19.30
N GLN A 74 5.91 5.49 20.48
CA GLN A 74 6.33 4.40 21.35
C GLN A 74 5.17 3.86 22.21
N LYS A 75 4.08 4.60 22.30
CA LYS A 75 2.86 4.18 23.01
C LYS A 75 1.89 3.37 22.15
N GLY A 76 2.24 3.12 20.89
CA GLY A 76 1.44 2.35 19.97
C GLY A 76 0.45 3.19 19.16
N TRP A 77 -0.53 2.53 18.57
CA TRP A 77 -1.51 3.11 17.68
C TRP A 77 -2.88 3.21 18.34
N ASN A 78 -3.59 4.28 18.06
CA ASN A 78 -5.01 4.35 18.33
C ASN A 78 -5.75 3.69 17.15
N CYS A 79 -6.16 2.44 17.35
CA CYS A 79 -6.93 1.69 16.37
C CYS A 79 -8.42 1.88 16.61
N ARG A 80 -9.18 2.06 15.53
CA ARG A 80 -10.63 2.21 15.60
C ARG A 80 -11.30 1.49 14.44
N LYS A 81 -12.59 1.25 14.57
CA LYS A 81 -13.39 0.71 13.49
C LYS A 81 -13.52 1.74 12.37
N ALA A 82 -13.22 1.30 11.14
CA ALA A 82 -13.45 2.07 9.94
C ALA A 82 -14.96 2.31 9.77
N THR A 83 -15.33 3.50 9.38
CA THR A 83 -16.71 3.83 9.01
C THR A 83 -16.80 3.97 7.50
N PRO A 84 -17.79 3.35 6.85
CA PRO A 84 -17.88 3.35 5.39
C PRO A 84 -17.99 4.75 4.74
N GLU A 85 -18.21 5.75 5.53
CA GLU A 85 -18.33 7.15 5.11
C GLU A 85 -17.01 7.93 5.20
N GLU A 86 -15.97 7.35 5.77
CA GLU A 86 -14.70 8.06 5.91
C GLU A 86 -13.80 7.86 4.70
N TRP A 87 -13.54 8.94 4.00
CA TRP A 87 -12.72 8.98 2.79
C TRP A 87 -11.28 8.43 2.97
N CYS A 88 -10.77 8.45 4.20
CA CYS A 88 -9.40 8.02 4.51
C CYS A 88 -9.22 6.52 4.75
N ASP A 89 -10.31 5.74 4.86
CA ASP A 89 -10.23 4.31 5.17
C ASP A 89 -9.52 3.49 4.06
N GLY A 90 -9.42 4.04 2.83
CA GLY A 90 -8.62 3.43 1.75
C GLY A 90 -7.12 3.58 1.91
N PHE A 91 -6.63 4.47 2.76
CA PHE A 91 -5.19 4.71 2.89
C PHE A 91 -4.44 3.60 3.61
N TRP A 92 -5.06 2.97 4.61
CA TRP A 92 -4.42 1.85 5.31
C TRP A 92 -4.11 0.68 4.36
N PRO A 93 -5.06 0.11 3.62
CA PRO A 93 -4.73 -0.90 2.62
C PRO A 93 -3.76 -0.38 1.55
N GLY A 94 -3.84 0.89 1.17
CA GLY A 94 -2.87 1.50 0.25
C GLY A 94 -1.44 1.48 0.76
N ILE A 95 -1.23 1.81 2.04
CA ILE A 95 0.09 1.74 2.70
C ILE A 95 0.59 0.29 2.70
N LEU A 96 -0.26 -0.68 3.01
CA LEU A 96 0.10 -2.10 3.00
C LEU A 96 0.51 -2.57 1.60
N TRP A 97 -0.20 -2.16 0.54
CA TRP A 97 0.18 -2.47 -0.84
C TRP A 97 1.52 -1.86 -1.24
N MET A 98 1.79 -0.62 -0.82
CA MET A 98 3.08 0.05 -1.07
C MET A 98 4.21 -0.65 -0.32
N ASP A 99 3.99 -1.07 0.92
CA ASP A 99 4.96 -1.81 1.70
C ASP A 99 5.24 -3.18 1.08
N TYR A 100 4.21 -3.93 0.69
CA TYR A 100 4.38 -5.18 -0.05
C TYR A 100 5.12 -4.99 -1.38
N GLN A 101 4.83 -3.93 -2.12
CA GLN A 101 5.54 -3.62 -3.36
C GLN A 101 7.05 -3.50 -3.13
N ASN A 102 7.44 -2.93 -2.01
CA ASN A 102 8.84 -2.73 -1.64
C ASN A 102 9.49 -3.98 -1.03
N THR A 103 8.79 -4.69 -0.14
CA THR A 103 9.37 -5.76 0.68
C THR A 103 9.12 -7.16 0.14
N ARG A 104 8.03 -7.37 -0.60
CA ARG A 104 7.50 -8.68 -0.99
C ARG A 104 7.15 -9.58 0.20
N ASP A 105 6.83 -8.97 1.34
CA ASP A 105 6.38 -9.70 2.53
C ASP A 105 4.95 -10.24 2.32
N GLU A 106 4.80 -11.56 2.29
CA GLU A 106 3.52 -12.23 2.07
C GLU A 106 2.52 -12.05 3.21
N ALA A 107 2.96 -11.78 4.43
CA ALA A 107 2.06 -11.46 5.53
C ALA A 107 1.43 -10.07 5.32
N VAL A 108 2.23 -9.10 4.88
CA VAL A 108 1.74 -7.76 4.51
C VAL A 108 0.79 -7.84 3.31
N ARG A 109 1.09 -8.69 2.31
CA ARG A 109 0.20 -8.89 1.16
C ARG A 109 -1.18 -9.38 1.57
N LYS A 110 -1.23 -10.43 2.42
CA LYS A 110 -2.49 -10.98 2.92
C LYS A 110 -3.30 -9.96 3.72
N ALA A 111 -2.62 -9.15 4.54
CA ALA A 111 -3.27 -8.06 5.25
C ALA A 111 -3.83 -7.01 4.27
N ALA A 112 -3.05 -6.60 3.26
CA ALA A 112 -3.48 -5.65 2.23
C ALA A 112 -4.73 -6.16 1.48
N GLU A 113 -4.76 -7.43 1.11
CA GLU A 113 -5.92 -8.07 0.48
C GLU A 113 -7.15 -8.00 1.39
N GLY A 114 -7.03 -8.43 2.65
CA GLY A 114 -8.14 -8.43 3.60
C GLY A 114 -8.72 -7.04 3.84
N TYR A 115 -7.86 -6.04 4.08
CA TYR A 115 -8.29 -4.64 4.25
C TYR A 115 -8.88 -4.04 2.98
N THR A 116 -8.37 -4.40 1.80
CA THR A 116 -8.95 -3.96 0.53
C THR A 116 -10.35 -4.54 0.35
N GLU A 117 -10.53 -5.85 0.56
CA GLU A 117 -11.81 -6.52 0.41
C GLU A 117 -12.87 -6.03 1.41
N SER A 118 -12.47 -5.58 2.60
CA SER A 118 -13.39 -5.02 3.59
C SER A 118 -14.11 -3.75 3.09
N LEU A 119 -13.54 -3.05 2.10
CA LEU A 119 -14.12 -1.86 1.49
C LEU A 119 -15.02 -2.15 0.29
N LYS A 120 -15.20 -3.42 -0.08
CA LYS A 120 -15.90 -3.83 -1.29
C LYS A 120 -17.30 -3.24 -1.42
N ASP A 121 -18.07 -3.23 -0.35
CA ASP A 121 -19.46 -2.76 -0.36
C ASP A 121 -19.58 -1.29 -0.74
N ILE A 122 -18.53 -0.49 -0.53
CA ILE A 122 -18.52 0.93 -0.87
C ILE A 122 -18.61 1.14 -2.38
N ALA A 123 -18.02 0.23 -3.19
CA ALA A 123 -18.07 0.29 -4.65
C ALA A 123 -19.50 0.21 -5.22
N TYR A 124 -20.45 -0.31 -4.44
CA TYR A 124 -21.86 -0.52 -4.87
C TYR A 124 -22.83 0.47 -4.22
N ARG A 125 -22.35 1.36 -3.37
CA ARG A 125 -23.18 2.38 -2.74
C ARG A 125 -23.33 3.59 -3.67
N PRO A 126 -24.45 4.35 -3.58
CA PRO A 126 -24.52 5.64 -4.23
C PRO A 126 -23.36 6.53 -3.78
N CYS A 127 -22.69 7.17 -4.74
CA CYS A 127 -21.64 8.13 -4.44
C CYS A 127 -22.26 9.33 -3.68
N TYR A 128 -21.84 9.54 -2.46
CA TYR A 128 -22.31 10.61 -1.59
C TYR A 128 -21.26 11.72 -1.44
N ASP A 129 -20.01 11.45 -1.78
CA ASP A 129 -18.91 12.40 -1.69
C ASP A 129 -17.89 12.18 -2.83
N HIS A 130 -17.27 13.27 -3.28
CA HIS A 130 -16.21 13.22 -4.29
C HIS A 130 -14.95 12.52 -3.78
N ASP A 131 -14.72 12.49 -2.46
CA ASP A 131 -13.55 11.88 -1.84
C ASP A 131 -13.60 10.34 -1.79
N ILE A 132 -14.73 9.72 -2.16
CA ILE A 132 -14.83 8.26 -2.26
C ILE A 132 -13.80 7.67 -3.25
N GLY A 133 -13.30 8.50 -4.16
CA GLY A 133 -12.19 8.15 -5.05
C GLY A 133 -10.92 7.75 -4.28
N PHE A 134 -10.64 8.37 -3.14
CA PHE A 134 -9.49 8.00 -2.31
C PHE A 134 -9.64 6.60 -1.71
N LEU A 135 -10.86 6.23 -1.29
CA LEU A 135 -11.15 4.89 -0.80
C LEU A 135 -10.78 3.83 -1.84
N MET A 136 -11.26 4.01 -3.07
CA MET A 136 -11.14 3.00 -4.12
C MET A 136 -9.75 3.01 -4.79
N PHE A 137 -9.20 4.18 -5.09
CA PHE A 137 -7.90 4.25 -5.79
C PHE A 137 -6.73 3.90 -4.88
N CYS A 138 -6.77 4.29 -3.61
CA CYS A 138 -5.70 3.95 -2.68
C CYS A 138 -5.72 2.46 -2.29
N SER A 139 -6.89 1.83 -2.22
CA SER A 139 -7.04 0.41 -1.91
C SER A 139 -7.02 -0.48 -3.17
N TYR A 140 -8.14 -0.61 -3.87
CA TYR A 140 -8.29 -1.45 -5.05
C TYR A 140 -7.39 -1.03 -6.21
N GLY A 141 -7.27 0.26 -6.48
CA GLY A 141 -6.42 0.79 -7.55
C GLY A 141 -4.96 0.44 -7.32
N LYS A 142 -4.47 0.66 -6.09
CA LYS A 142 -3.09 0.29 -5.73
C LYS A 142 -2.87 -1.21 -5.70
N GLY A 143 -3.83 -1.98 -5.18
CA GLY A 143 -3.81 -3.44 -5.22
C GLY A 143 -3.75 -3.98 -6.64
N TYR A 144 -4.54 -3.40 -7.57
CA TYR A 144 -4.47 -3.78 -8.99
C TYR A 144 -3.11 -3.48 -9.61
N GLU A 145 -2.55 -2.30 -9.33
CA GLU A 145 -1.22 -1.91 -9.82
C GLU A 145 -0.14 -2.91 -9.39
N VAL A 146 -0.21 -3.41 -8.15
CA VAL A 146 0.85 -4.23 -7.54
C VAL A 146 0.69 -5.71 -7.87
N ASN A 147 -0.53 -6.27 -7.87
CA ASN A 147 -0.78 -7.70 -8.07
C ASN A 147 -1.44 -8.07 -9.40
N HIS A 148 -1.90 -7.07 -10.17
CA HIS A 148 -2.58 -7.23 -11.47
C HIS A 148 -3.84 -8.11 -11.43
N SER A 149 -4.46 -8.27 -10.25
CA SER A 149 -5.71 -9.04 -10.10
C SER A 149 -6.86 -8.37 -10.84
N GLN A 150 -7.54 -9.10 -11.72
CA GLN A 150 -8.70 -8.57 -12.45
C GLN A 150 -9.88 -8.30 -11.53
N ASP A 151 -9.96 -8.97 -10.38
CA ASP A 151 -11.00 -8.73 -9.38
C ASP A 151 -10.87 -7.32 -8.77
N TYR A 152 -9.65 -6.78 -8.70
CA TYR A 152 -9.41 -5.41 -8.21
C TYR A 152 -9.68 -4.34 -9.27
N LYS A 153 -9.61 -4.70 -10.55
CA LYS A 153 -9.97 -3.78 -11.63
C LYS A 153 -11.49 -3.53 -11.70
N ARG A 154 -12.28 -4.53 -11.34
CA ARG A 154 -13.75 -4.48 -11.29
C ARG A 154 -14.22 -5.31 -10.11
N PRO A 155 -14.29 -4.73 -8.90
CA PRO A 155 -14.85 -5.42 -7.75
C PRO A 155 -16.24 -5.95 -8.09
N ARG A 156 -16.48 -7.25 -7.89
CA ARG A 156 -17.75 -7.91 -8.20
C ARG A 156 -18.49 -8.25 -6.93
#